data_eff58b5b3abf9be6722416ede88f52fd
#
_entry.id   eff58b5b3abf9be6722416ede88f52fd
#
_cell.length_a   1.000
_cell.length_b   1.000
_cell.length_c   1.000
_cell.angle_alpha   90.00
_cell.angle_beta   90.00
_cell.angle_gamma   90.00
#
_symmetry.space_group_name_H-M   'P 1'
#
loop_
_entity.id
_entity.type
_entity.pdbx_description
1 polymer ?
#
loop_
_entity_poly.entity_id
_entity_poly.type
_entity_poly.pdbx_seq_one_letter_code
_entity_poly.pdbx_strand_id
1 'polypeptide(L)'
;MFKKDQQGKEYFFQELAVTGDFDASSSNFAIDLGYFRHNAFDNPNLKLGLILANLGPGVSFNDGEEDPLPSKLGLGSSLSVMDGKGIAALDLNYEINDKSMSTHLGFQYSISKQIFVRAGMLNDSAGDVSFSSLGFGFNLEAISFDLSYLLADEFDPHADMLK
;
A
#
# COMPACT_ATOMS: atom_id res chain seq x y z
N MET A 1 4.20 14.41 -8.57
CA MET A 1 3.36 15.53 -9.08
C MET A 1 2.18 14.93 -9.81
N PHE A 2 0.96 15.20 -9.34
CA PHE A 2 -0.25 14.68 -10.00
C PHE A 2 -0.64 15.58 -11.17
N LYS A 3 -0.95 14.98 -12.32
CA LYS A 3 -1.59 15.69 -13.44
C LYS A 3 -2.96 15.08 -13.69
N LYS A 4 -3.97 15.92 -13.87
CA LYS A 4 -5.34 15.51 -14.27
C LYS A 4 -5.51 15.81 -15.75
N ASP A 5 -6.11 14.86 -16.48
CA ASP A 5 -6.65 15.15 -17.82
C ASP A 5 -8.05 15.75 -17.73
N GLN A 6 -8.63 16.11 -18.86
CA GLN A 6 -9.97 16.70 -18.94
C GLN A 6 -11.11 15.76 -18.54
N GLN A 7 -10.80 14.47 -18.28
CA GLN A 7 -11.75 13.43 -17.87
C GLN A 7 -11.59 13.01 -16.41
N GLY A 8 -10.71 13.71 -15.64
CA GLY A 8 -10.50 13.46 -14.21
C GLY A 8 -9.57 12.27 -13.91
N LYS A 9 -8.84 11.74 -14.90
CA LYS A 9 -7.82 10.70 -14.68
C LYS A 9 -6.58 11.32 -14.07
N GLU A 10 -6.08 10.72 -13.02
CA GLU A 10 -4.84 11.14 -12.35
C GLU A 10 -3.71 10.18 -12.72
N TYR A 11 -2.57 10.75 -13.14
CA TYR A 11 -1.33 10.02 -13.42
C TYR A 11 -0.24 10.49 -12.46
N PHE A 12 0.48 9.55 -11.88
CA PHE A 12 1.58 9.83 -10.96
C PHE A 12 2.89 9.31 -11.56
N PHE A 13 3.89 10.18 -11.63
CA PHE A 13 5.26 9.82 -11.97
C PHE A 13 6.17 10.19 -10.80
N GLN A 14 6.92 9.24 -10.30
CA GLN A 14 7.91 9.48 -9.26
C GLN A 14 9.28 8.97 -9.73
N GLU A 15 10.26 9.85 -9.67
CA GLU A 15 11.66 9.51 -9.85
C GLU A 15 12.30 9.40 -8.46
N LEU A 16 12.92 8.28 -8.17
CA LEU A 16 13.62 8.04 -6.91
C LEU A 16 15.13 8.02 -7.17
N ALA A 17 15.84 8.99 -6.62
CA ALA A 17 17.30 8.97 -6.55
C ALA A 17 17.74 8.62 -5.12
N VAL A 18 18.51 7.55 -4.96
CA VAL A 18 19.11 7.17 -3.68
C VAL A 18 20.59 7.52 -3.74
N THR A 19 21.02 8.45 -2.89
CA THR A 19 22.45 8.75 -2.67
C THR A 19 22.86 8.30 -1.29
N GLY A 20 23.80 7.37 -1.21
CA GLY A 20 24.40 6.89 0.04
C GLY A 20 25.88 7.26 0.10
N ASP A 21 26.35 7.65 1.31
CA ASP A 21 27.70 8.11 1.58
C ASP A 21 28.60 6.93 2.00
N PHE A 22 28.80 6.00 1.07
CA PHE A 22 29.82 4.95 1.16
C PHE A 22 30.67 5.02 -0.12
N ASP A 23 31.89 4.51 -0.11
CA ASP A 23 32.80 4.48 -1.28
C ASP A 23 32.23 3.74 -2.52
N ALA A 24 31.01 3.28 -2.45
CA ALA A 24 30.19 2.74 -3.54
C ALA A 24 29.03 3.70 -3.82
N SER A 25 29.02 4.36 -4.98
CA SER A 25 27.87 5.15 -5.45
C SER A 25 27.15 4.38 -6.54
N SER A 26 25.83 4.24 -6.41
CA SER A 26 24.98 3.75 -7.47
C SER A 26 23.87 4.77 -7.75
N SER A 27 23.52 4.95 -9.01
CA SER A 27 22.35 5.74 -9.41
C SER A 27 21.41 4.87 -10.21
N ASN A 28 20.12 4.96 -9.92
CA ASN A 28 19.12 4.20 -10.63
C ASN A 28 17.86 5.05 -10.84
N PHE A 29 16.98 4.61 -11.72
CA PHE A 29 15.67 5.23 -11.93
C PHE A 29 14.56 4.19 -11.85
N ALA A 30 13.39 4.61 -11.41
CA ALA A 30 12.19 3.79 -11.44
C ALA A 30 11.01 4.60 -12.00
N ILE A 31 10.09 3.91 -12.64
CA ILE A 31 8.87 4.49 -13.20
C ILE A 31 7.68 3.81 -12.55
N ASP A 32 6.73 4.62 -12.09
CA ASP A 32 5.45 4.16 -11.56
C ASP A 32 4.33 4.58 -12.51
N LEU A 33 3.44 3.65 -12.82
CA LEU A 33 2.25 3.89 -13.61
C LEU A 33 1.02 3.60 -12.76
N GLY A 34 0.13 4.58 -12.62
CA GLY A 34 -1.10 4.43 -11.85
C GLY A 34 -2.35 4.80 -12.65
N TYR A 35 -3.40 4.03 -12.46
CA TYR A 35 -4.74 4.33 -12.95
C TYR A 35 -5.72 4.33 -11.78
N PHE A 36 -6.55 5.35 -11.71
CA PHE A 36 -7.57 5.46 -10.69
C PHE A 36 -8.93 5.85 -11.29
N ARG A 37 -9.98 5.18 -10.85
CA ARG A 37 -11.34 5.41 -11.32
C ARG A 37 -12.29 5.60 -10.15
N HIS A 38 -12.91 6.78 -10.09
CA HIS A 38 -14.13 7.01 -9.31
C HIS A 38 -15.35 6.43 -10.05
N ASN A 39 -16.40 6.12 -9.31
CA ASN A 39 -17.66 5.63 -9.87
C ASN A 39 -17.45 4.42 -10.80
N ALA A 40 -16.68 3.45 -10.33
CA ALA A 40 -16.40 2.26 -11.10
C ALA A 40 -17.70 1.47 -11.34
N PHE A 41 -17.86 0.96 -12.56
CA PHE A 41 -19.06 0.23 -13.00
C PHE A 41 -20.37 1.00 -12.73
N ASP A 42 -20.35 2.32 -12.92
CA ASP A 42 -21.46 3.24 -12.68
C ASP A 42 -21.99 3.26 -11.22
N ASN A 43 -21.18 2.74 -10.30
CA ASN A 43 -21.46 2.79 -8.86
C ASN A 43 -20.73 3.99 -8.23
N PRO A 44 -21.45 5.03 -7.76
CA PRO A 44 -20.84 6.22 -7.18
C PRO A 44 -20.07 5.95 -5.88
N ASN A 45 -20.34 4.85 -5.23
CA ASN A 45 -19.69 4.46 -3.98
C ASN A 45 -18.43 3.62 -4.19
N LEU A 46 -18.18 3.13 -5.42
CA LEU A 46 -17.05 2.26 -5.72
C LEU A 46 -15.90 3.04 -6.38
N LYS A 47 -14.70 2.88 -5.84
CA LYS A 47 -13.45 3.39 -6.41
C LYS A 47 -12.52 2.22 -6.69
N LEU A 48 -11.78 2.30 -7.78
CA LEU A 48 -10.77 1.30 -8.17
C LEU A 48 -9.45 1.99 -8.45
N GLY A 49 -8.37 1.34 -8.08
CA GLY A 49 -6.99 1.75 -8.36
C GLY A 49 -6.19 0.58 -8.93
N LEU A 50 -5.32 0.88 -9.87
CA LEU A 50 -4.32 -0.03 -10.41
C LEU A 50 -2.98 0.69 -10.38
N ILE A 51 -1.94 0.02 -9.92
CA ILE A 51 -0.58 0.55 -9.92
C ILE A 51 0.38 -0.52 -10.44
N LEU A 52 1.32 -0.08 -11.25
CA LEU A 52 2.52 -0.82 -11.64
C LEU A 52 3.69 0.04 -11.18
N ALA A 53 4.43 -0.40 -10.18
CA ALA A 53 5.40 0.42 -9.49
C ALA A 53 6.81 -0.16 -9.55
N ASN A 54 7.80 0.73 -9.37
CA ASN A 54 9.22 0.43 -9.33
C ASN A 54 9.74 -0.27 -10.60
N LEU A 55 9.25 0.13 -11.78
CA LEU A 55 9.76 -0.39 -13.05
C LEU A 55 11.07 0.31 -13.40
N GLY A 56 12.15 -0.43 -13.45
CA GLY A 56 13.46 0.09 -13.78
C GLY A 56 14.52 -1.01 -13.81
N PRO A 57 15.75 -0.67 -14.21
CA PRO A 57 16.88 -1.60 -14.09
C PRO A 57 17.18 -1.88 -12.64
N GLY A 58 17.82 -2.99 -12.35
CA GLY A 58 18.32 -3.30 -11.01
C GLY A 58 19.40 -2.33 -10.55
N VAL A 59 19.70 -2.34 -9.27
CA VAL A 59 20.78 -1.55 -8.67
C VAL A 59 22.02 -2.42 -8.60
N SER A 60 23.12 -1.97 -9.21
CA SER A 60 24.39 -2.66 -9.13
C SER A 60 25.33 -1.91 -8.20
N PHE A 61 25.89 -2.61 -7.23
CA PHE A 61 26.98 -2.15 -6.36
C PHE A 61 28.30 -2.77 -6.83
N ASN A 62 29.43 -2.28 -6.34
CA ASN A 62 30.79 -2.55 -6.79
C ASN A 62 31.16 -4.00 -7.20
N ASP A 63 30.37 -4.98 -6.85
CA ASP A 63 30.65 -6.40 -7.04
C ASP A 63 30.05 -6.97 -8.35
N GLY A 64 29.36 -6.12 -9.12
CA GLY A 64 28.74 -6.52 -10.38
C GLY A 64 27.47 -7.36 -10.27
N GLU A 65 27.03 -7.67 -9.08
CA GLU A 65 25.74 -8.30 -8.81
C GLU A 65 24.64 -7.24 -8.87
N GLU A 66 23.57 -7.53 -9.59
CA GLU A 66 22.47 -6.60 -9.83
C GLU A 66 21.27 -7.00 -8.96
N ASP A 67 20.91 -6.16 -8.00
CA ASP A 67 19.70 -6.33 -7.21
C ASP A 67 18.50 -5.75 -7.95
N PRO A 68 17.47 -6.56 -8.26
CA PRO A 68 16.30 -6.06 -8.96
C PRO A 68 15.50 -5.09 -8.07
N LEU A 69 14.89 -4.07 -8.70
CA LEU A 69 13.98 -3.19 -8.00
C LEU A 69 12.75 -3.98 -7.49
N PRO A 70 12.15 -3.61 -6.34
CA PRO A 70 10.94 -4.24 -5.81
C PRO A 70 9.72 -3.87 -6.67
N SER A 71 9.73 -4.37 -7.91
CA SER A 71 8.67 -4.10 -8.89
C SER A 71 7.39 -4.80 -8.49
N LYS A 72 6.27 -4.05 -8.48
CA LYS A 72 4.98 -4.59 -8.03
C LYS A 72 3.81 -4.17 -8.90
N LEU A 73 2.84 -5.07 -8.99
CA LEU A 73 1.51 -4.81 -9.50
C LEU A 73 0.54 -4.75 -8.33
N GLY A 74 -0.19 -3.64 -8.19
CA GLY A 74 -1.20 -3.45 -7.15
C GLY A 74 -2.57 -3.19 -7.73
N LEU A 75 -3.58 -3.82 -7.16
CA LEU A 75 -5.01 -3.59 -7.44
C LEU A 75 -5.69 -3.22 -6.14
N GLY A 76 -6.29 -2.02 -6.09
CA GLY A 76 -7.00 -1.50 -4.94
C GLY A 76 -8.47 -1.22 -5.23
N SER A 77 -9.30 -1.42 -4.24
CA SER A 77 -10.71 -1.03 -4.29
C SER A 77 -11.16 -0.44 -2.96
N SER A 78 -12.09 0.50 -3.04
CA SER A 78 -12.80 0.98 -1.85
C SER A 78 -14.28 1.20 -2.15
N LEU A 79 -15.12 0.78 -1.22
CA LEU A 79 -16.56 0.89 -1.29
C LEU A 79 -17.08 1.69 -0.10
N SER A 80 -17.77 2.80 -0.39
CA SER A 80 -18.52 3.54 0.61
C SER A 80 -19.82 2.81 0.92
N VAL A 81 -20.07 2.55 2.20
CA VAL A 81 -21.25 1.82 2.70
C VAL A 81 -21.93 2.64 3.81
N MET A 82 -23.11 2.21 4.25
CA MET A 82 -23.85 2.83 5.35
C MET A 82 -24.05 4.34 5.17
N ASP A 83 -24.53 4.75 3.99
CA ASP A 83 -24.74 6.16 3.63
C ASP A 83 -23.47 7.03 3.79
N GLY A 84 -22.32 6.46 3.45
CA GLY A 84 -21.02 7.14 3.53
C GLY A 84 -20.37 7.15 4.91
N LYS A 85 -20.98 6.56 5.93
CA LYS A 85 -20.37 6.42 7.25
C LYS A 85 -19.33 5.32 7.32
N GLY A 86 -19.44 4.30 6.47
CA GLY A 86 -18.49 3.20 6.39
C GLY A 86 -17.68 3.26 5.10
N ILE A 87 -16.43 2.80 5.16
CA ILE A 87 -15.57 2.55 3.99
C ILE A 87 -14.97 1.15 4.18
N ALA A 88 -15.24 0.27 3.22
CA ALA A 88 -14.53 -1.01 3.10
C ALA A 88 -13.47 -0.88 2.01
N ALA A 89 -12.28 -1.39 2.24
CA ALA A 89 -11.18 -1.37 1.29
C ALA A 89 -10.53 -2.75 1.15
N LEU A 90 -10.08 -3.05 -0.06
CA LEU A 90 -9.31 -4.25 -0.38
C LEU A 90 -8.18 -3.84 -1.32
N ASP A 91 -6.94 -4.21 -0.95
CA ASP A 91 -5.79 -4.09 -1.82
C ASP A 91 -5.12 -5.46 -1.99
N LEU A 92 -4.78 -5.77 -3.24
CA LEU A 92 -4.01 -6.94 -3.65
C LEU A 92 -2.72 -6.44 -4.28
N ASN A 93 -1.57 -6.85 -3.76
CA ASN A 93 -0.27 -6.53 -4.33
C ASN A 93 0.45 -7.81 -4.72
N TYR A 94 1.08 -7.78 -5.87
CA TYR A 94 1.93 -8.86 -6.37
C TYR A 94 3.33 -8.31 -6.60
N GLU A 95 4.30 -8.81 -5.84
CA GLU A 95 5.72 -8.50 -6.00
C GLU A 95 6.27 -9.38 -7.13
N ILE A 96 6.69 -8.73 -8.23
CA ILE A 96 7.01 -9.42 -9.49
C ILE A 96 8.27 -10.27 -9.35
N ASN A 97 9.28 -9.74 -8.66
CA ASN A 97 10.57 -10.44 -8.51
C ASN A 97 10.49 -11.58 -7.50
N ASP A 98 9.85 -11.35 -6.37
CA ASP A 98 9.72 -12.34 -5.29
C ASP A 98 8.59 -13.34 -5.54
N LYS A 99 7.74 -13.07 -6.56
CA LYS A 99 6.57 -13.89 -6.91
C LYS A 99 5.64 -14.11 -5.70
N SER A 100 5.57 -13.12 -4.84
CA SER A 100 4.78 -13.14 -3.62
C SER A 100 3.56 -12.24 -3.76
N MET A 101 2.54 -12.51 -2.94
CA MET A 101 1.30 -11.75 -2.94
C MET A 101 0.97 -11.29 -1.53
N SER A 102 0.59 -10.02 -1.40
CA SER A 102 0.02 -9.49 -0.18
C SER A 102 -1.42 -9.04 -0.39
N THR A 103 -2.24 -9.26 0.64
CA THR A 103 -3.66 -8.87 0.67
C THR A 103 -3.90 -8.01 1.89
N HIS A 104 -4.50 -6.85 1.67
CA HIS A 104 -4.85 -5.91 2.73
C HIS A 104 -6.34 -5.68 2.71
N LEU A 105 -6.99 -5.92 3.84
CA LEU A 105 -8.39 -5.62 4.07
C LEU A 105 -8.49 -4.49 5.09
N GLY A 106 -9.35 -3.53 4.83
CA GLY A 106 -9.58 -2.41 5.74
C GLY A 106 -11.06 -2.07 5.85
N PHE A 107 -11.45 -1.67 7.04
CA PHE A 107 -12.77 -1.10 7.29
C PHE A 107 -12.64 0.12 8.19
N GLN A 108 -13.31 1.21 7.81
CA GLN A 108 -13.43 2.41 8.62
C GLN A 108 -14.90 2.71 8.87
N TYR A 109 -15.25 3.08 10.09
CA TYR A 109 -16.57 3.57 10.44
C TYR A 109 -16.48 4.93 11.11
N SER A 110 -17.21 5.92 10.56
CA SER A 110 -17.30 7.28 11.09
C SER A 110 -18.43 7.37 12.11
N ILE A 111 -18.08 7.41 13.39
CA ILE A 111 -19.03 7.58 14.50
C ILE A 111 -19.64 8.98 14.43
N SER A 112 -18.80 9.96 14.13
CA SER A 112 -19.21 11.35 13.88
C SER A 112 -18.34 11.93 12.76
N LYS A 113 -18.53 13.24 12.44
CA LYS A 113 -17.66 13.92 11.48
C LYS A 113 -16.20 14.01 11.92
N GLN A 114 -15.97 13.91 13.22
CA GLN A 114 -14.64 14.06 13.80
C GLN A 114 -14.05 12.73 14.30
N ILE A 115 -14.89 11.73 14.59
CA ILE A 115 -14.45 10.49 15.26
C ILE A 115 -14.68 9.31 14.32
N PHE A 116 -13.65 8.49 14.14
CA PHE A 116 -13.74 7.25 13.38
C PHE A 116 -12.92 6.14 14.01
N VAL A 117 -13.38 4.92 13.78
CA VAL A 117 -12.69 3.69 14.16
C VAL A 117 -12.32 2.92 12.90
N ARG A 118 -11.23 2.19 12.98
CA ARG A 118 -10.71 1.38 11.86
C ARG A 118 -10.39 -0.03 12.34
N ALA A 119 -10.54 -0.97 11.44
CA ALA A 119 -10.02 -2.31 11.59
C ALA A 119 -9.33 -2.71 10.28
N GLY A 120 -8.25 -3.44 10.38
CA GLY A 120 -7.49 -3.88 9.22
C GLY A 120 -6.93 -5.27 9.42
N MET A 121 -6.67 -5.92 8.30
CA MET A 121 -6.01 -7.22 8.23
C MET A 121 -5.02 -7.19 7.09
N LEU A 122 -3.82 -7.67 7.33
CA LEU A 122 -2.78 -7.88 6.33
C LEU A 122 -2.39 -9.35 6.32
N ASN A 123 -2.27 -9.89 5.13
CA ASN A 123 -1.67 -11.19 4.89
C ASN A 123 -0.62 -11.04 3.79
N ASP A 124 0.62 -11.42 4.09
CA ASP A 124 1.74 -11.37 3.18
C ASP A 124 2.36 -12.76 3.02
N SER A 125 2.30 -13.29 1.80
CA SER A 125 2.82 -14.63 1.51
C SER A 125 4.35 -14.69 1.42
N ALA A 126 5.05 -13.55 1.25
CA ALA A 126 6.51 -13.52 1.18
C ALA A 126 7.15 -13.82 2.54
N GLY A 127 6.59 -13.25 3.60
CA GLY A 127 7.11 -13.40 4.96
C GLY A 127 6.32 -14.37 5.83
N ASP A 128 5.29 -15.03 5.27
CA ASP A 128 4.30 -15.79 6.06
C ASP A 128 3.76 -14.96 7.25
N VAL A 129 3.51 -13.68 6.96
CA VAL A 129 3.11 -12.68 7.95
C VAL A 129 1.63 -12.41 7.85
N SER A 130 0.92 -12.57 8.95
CA SER A 130 -0.47 -12.18 9.07
C SER A 130 -0.67 -11.39 10.36
N PHE A 131 -1.30 -10.25 10.26
CA PHE A 131 -1.69 -9.50 11.45
C PHE A 131 -2.97 -8.70 11.23
N SER A 132 -3.67 -8.46 12.33
CA SER A 132 -4.84 -7.60 12.39
C SER A 132 -4.50 -6.28 13.08
N SER A 133 -5.25 -5.25 12.82
CA SER A 133 -5.06 -3.95 13.45
C SER A 133 -6.38 -3.32 13.83
N LEU A 134 -6.36 -2.54 14.90
CA LEU A 134 -7.46 -1.66 15.29
C LEU A 134 -6.94 -0.24 15.37
N GLY A 135 -7.77 0.71 14.94
CA GLY A 135 -7.41 2.12 14.92
C GLY A 135 -8.54 3.01 15.43
N PHE A 136 -8.14 4.12 16.00
CA PHE A 136 -9.02 5.20 16.40
C PHE A 136 -8.47 6.51 15.82
N GLY A 137 -9.33 7.31 15.25
CA GLY A 137 -8.95 8.62 14.72
C GLY A 137 -9.89 9.71 15.18
N PHE A 138 -9.31 10.89 15.36
CA PHE A 138 -10.03 12.10 15.75
C PHE A 138 -9.53 13.28 14.91
N ASN A 139 -10.45 13.95 14.20
CA ASN A 139 -10.17 15.11 13.38
C ASN A 139 -10.75 16.38 14.01
N LEU A 140 -9.89 17.33 14.31
CA LEU A 140 -10.24 18.74 14.49
C LEU A 140 -9.91 19.48 13.19
N GLU A 141 -10.52 20.63 12.96
CA GLU A 141 -10.43 21.39 11.69
C GLU A 141 -8.99 21.51 11.12
N ALA A 142 -8.00 21.69 11.99
CA ALA A 142 -6.60 21.87 11.62
C ALA A 142 -5.67 20.73 12.06
N ILE A 143 -6.15 19.78 12.88
CA ILE A 143 -5.32 18.76 13.50
C ILE A 143 -6.03 17.40 13.37
N SER A 144 -5.30 16.40 12.90
CA SER A 144 -5.73 15.00 12.91
C SER A 144 -4.89 14.22 13.91
N PHE A 145 -5.52 13.39 14.69
CA PHE A 145 -4.88 12.46 15.61
C PHE A 145 -5.32 11.03 15.28
N ASP A 146 -4.36 10.16 15.05
CA ASP A 146 -4.59 8.76 14.74
C ASP A 146 -3.78 7.89 15.70
N LEU A 147 -4.44 6.89 16.26
CA LEU A 147 -3.86 5.84 17.08
C LEU A 147 -4.15 4.49 16.43
N SER A 148 -3.14 3.64 16.31
CA SER A 148 -3.32 2.27 15.83
C SER A 148 -2.64 1.27 16.76
N TYR A 149 -3.26 0.11 16.89
CA TYR A 149 -2.75 -1.02 17.64
C TYR A 149 -2.71 -2.25 16.74
N LEU A 150 -1.55 -2.90 16.67
CA LEU A 150 -1.34 -4.13 15.91
C LEU A 150 -1.59 -5.33 16.82
N LEU A 151 -2.44 -6.22 16.36
CA LEU A 151 -2.67 -7.55 16.94
C LEU A 151 -1.84 -8.51 16.09
N ALA A 152 -0.58 -8.69 16.43
CA ALA A 152 0.26 -9.72 15.82
C ALA A 152 -0.04 -11.05 16.52
N ASP A 153 -0.20 -12.13 15.74
CA ASP A 153 -0.09 -13.46 16.30
C ASP A 153 1.35 -13.62 16.82
N GLU A 154 1.51 -14.22 17.99
CA GLU A 154 2.82 -14.44 18.61
C GLU A 154 3.71 -15.17 17.60
N PHE A 155 4.70 -14.48 17.07
CA PHE A 155 5.79 -15.13 16.35
C PHE A 155 6.53 -15.99 17.37
N ASP A 156 6.27 -17.29 17.38
CA ASP A 156 7.02 -18.25 18.19
C ASP A 156 8.33 -18.62 17.47
N PRO A 157 9.45 -17.97 17.81
CA PRO A 157 10.73 -18.25 17.15
C PRO A 157 11.28 -19.67 17.48
N HIS A 158 10.59 -20.43 18.33
CA HIS A 158 11.01 -21.74 18.78
C HIS A 158 10.18 -22.90 18.21
N ALA A 159 9.11 -22.64 17.47
CA ALA A 159 8.24 -23.67 16.91
C ALA A 159 8.99 -24.64 15.96
N ASP A 160 10.05 -24.19 15.30
CA ASP A 160 10.85 -24.99 14.35
C ASP A 160 12.08 -25.70 14.99
N MET A 161 12.34 -25.51 16.29
CA MET A 161 13.48 -26.17 16.95
C MET A 161 13.18 -27.57 17.51
N LEU A 162 11.94 -28.05 17.37
CA LEU A 162 11.49 -29.31 17.96
C LEU A 162 11.06 -30.37 16.91
N LYS A 163 11.56 -30.25 15.67
CA LYS A 163 11.37 -31.28 14.64
C LYS A 163 12.69 -31.93 14.27
#